data_300acbe2c294fd944065af5ca45f77c0
#
_entry.id   300acbe2c294fd944065af5ca45f77c0
#
_cell.length_a   1.000
_cell.length_b   1.000
_cell.length_c   1.000
_cell.angle_alpha   90.00
_cell.angle_beta   90.00
_cell.angle_gamma   90.00
#
_symmetry.space_group_name_H-M   'P 1'
#
loop_
_entity.id
_entity.type
_entity.pdbx_description
1 polymer ?
#
loop_
_entity_poly.entity_id
_entity_poly.type
_entity_poly.pdbx_seq_one_letter_code
_entity_poly.pdbx_strand_id
1 'polypeptide(L)'
;MDIRERRKRIYRKRIPYGMQNFEDVIKEDCFYVDKTPFIEDIENSNMYFFYLRPRRFGKSLTLSMLENYYDINKKDDFETIFGGLYIGKNPTPEHNSYLVIHLNFAEVDSGLDDYKEGLDTHCRLVFEDFCTRYAALLPQGTKEEMKSEQGAIAQLRFLCQKCAEVKQKIYLFIDEYDNFTNMILSSEEHLERYKGQTHGEGYLRRFFNTIKGAANTSLGRIFVTGVSPVTMDDLTSGFNIGTNYSLAPEFNELTGFTEEEVRDMLSYYAGVLPFNHTVDELIEIMKPWFDNYCFAINSYGKTTMYNSIMVLNFVDNYIRNDYHIPNKMVEPNIRIDYSKIRMLIRHDKEFAHDASIIQELVTKGYATGNLVENFPADRINDPDNFLSLLFYFGLVTIDGEYKGSTKFIIPNEVVRDQIYTYLLDTYRENDLTFEQYDKNKLESRLAYDGDFKPYFDYIADCLKRYSSQRDKQKGEAYVHGFTLAMTSQCKFYRPISELDNDGGYADIFLLPLCDIYRSMEDSYIVELKYCKSSTTDEQVKQLFKEASAQICRYADSDIVRESIKTTKLHKLVVIYRGAEMVACEEAEE
;
A
#
# COMPACT_ATOMS: atom_id res chain seq x y z
N MET A 1 17.41 -28.89 -21.77
CA MET A 1 18.34 -28.72 -20.64
C MET A 1 18.11 -29.84 -19.65
N ASP A 2 19.10 -30.70 -19.40
CA ASP A 2 18.95 -31.89 -18.56
C ASP A 2 18.69 -31.43 -17.10
N ILE A 3 17.70 -32.05 -16.44
CA ILE A 3 17.36 -31.83 -15.02
C ILE A 3 18.59 -32.00 -14.11
N ARG A 4 19.59 -32.77 -14.55
CA ARG A 4 20.85 -32.96 -13.83
C ARG A 4 21.80 -31.76 -13.93
N GLU A 5 21.76 -30.95 -14.99
CA GLU A 5 22.53 -29.68 -15.08
C GLU A 5 21.91 -28.58 -14.26
N ARG A 6 20.58 -28.56 -14.06
CA ARG A 6 19.90 -27.66 -13.11
C ARG A 6 20.35 -27.84 -11.65
N ARG A 7 21.03 -28.92 -11.31
CA ARG A 7 21.48 -29.26 -9.95
C ARG A 7 22.92 -28.86 -9.64
N LYS A 8 23.64 -28.18 -10.50
CA LYS A 8 24.80 -27.42 -10.05
C LYS A 8 24.25 -26.28 -9.19
N ARG A 9 24.26 -26.51 -7.86
CA ARG A 9 23.88 -25.50 -6.88
C ARG A 9 24.80 -24.31 -7.06
N ILE A 10 24.38 -23.32 -7.86
CA ILE A 10 24.99 -22.00 -7.82
C ILE A 10 24.65 -21.50 -6.43
N TYR A 11 25.68 -21.34 -5.59
CA TYR A 11 25.50 -20.75 -4.26
C TYR A 11 25.03 -19.31 -4.46
N ARG A 12 23.85 -19.01 -3.96
CA ARG A 12 23.25 -17.69 -4.00
C ARG A 12 22.50 -17.43 -2.71
N LYS A 13 22.44 -16.18 -2.31
CA LYS A 13 21.56 -15.76 -1.22
C LYS A 13 20.10 -16.08 -1.56
N ARG A 14 19.35 -16.48 -0.56
CA ARG A 14 17.90 -16.72 -0.70
C ARG A 14 17.16 -15.39 -0.78
N ILE A 15 16.02 -15.37 -1.44
CA ILE A 15 15.10 -14.22 -1.41
C ILE A 15 14.23 -14.35 -0.15
N PRO A 16 14.21 -13.35 0.75
CA PRO A 16 13.47 -13.42 2.01
C PRO A 16 11.98 -13.11 1.84
N TYR A 17 11.36 -13.63 0.76
CA TYR A 17 9.94 -13.42 0.51
C TYR A 17 9.09 -14.08 1.60
N GLY A 18 8.24 -13.27 2.30
CA GLY A 18 7.37 -13.73 3.36
C GLY A 18 8.05 -13.92 4.73
N MET A 19 9.36 -13.67 4.84
CA MET A 19 10.09 -13.76 6.12
C MET A 19 9.93 -12.47 6.92
N GLN A 20 9.59 -12.62 8.20
CA GLN A 20 9.42 -11.50 9.16
C GLN A 20 10.40 -11.56 10.32
N ASN A 21 11.05 -12.69 10.54
CA ASN A 21 12.07 -12.87 11.57
C ASN A 21 13.43 -12.48 11.01
N PHE A 22 14.03 -11.41 11.54
CA PHE A 22 15.32 -10.89 11.09
C PHE A 22 16.47 -11.87 11.31
N GLU A 23 16.49 -12.55 12.46
CA GLU A 23 17.52 -13.54 12.78
C GLU A 23 17.53 -14.68 11.75
N ASP A 24 16.34 -15.17 11.35
CA ASP A 24 16.22 -16.20 10.33
C ASP A 24 16.67 -15.70 8.95
N VAL A 25 16.36 -14.44 8.59
CA VAL A 25 16.84 -13.83 7.33
C VAL A 25 18.36 -13.85 7.24
N ILE A 26 19.05 -13.53 8.33
CA ILE A 26 20.50 -13.52 8.38
C ILE A 26 21.08 -14.94 8.44
N LYS A 27 20.57 -15.81 9.33
CA LYS A 27 21.09 -17.17 9.53
C LYS A 27 20.87 -18.08 8.30
N GLU A 28 19.80 -17.85 7.54
CA GLU A 28 19.51 -18.59 6.31
C GLU A 28 20.21 -17.99 5.07
N ASP A 29 21.13 -17.04 5.27
CA ASP A 29 21.88 -16.34 4.22
C ASP A 29 20.97 -15.78 3.13
N CYS A 30 19.95 -15.03 3.55
CA CYS A 30 19.08 -14.32 2.63
C CYS A 30 19.72 -13.00 2.16
N PHE A 31 19.26 -12.49 1.01
CA PHE A 31 19.62 -11.14 0.59
C PHE A 31 18.87 -10.13 1.46
N TYR A 32 19.59 -9.44 2.33
CA TYR A 32 19.02 -8.42 3.20
C TYR A 32 19.46 -7.02 2.72
N VAL A 33 18.49 -6.13 2.53
CA VAL A 33 18.75 -4.69 2.31
C VAL A 33 19.01 -4.06 3.67
N ASP A 34 20.22 -3.58 3.89
CA ASP A 34 20.69 -3.14 5.19
C ASP A 34 19.99 -1.84 5.64
N LYS A 35 19.00 -1.96 6.51
CA LYS A 35 18.30 -0.85 7.18
C LYS A 35 18.83 -0.56 8.58
N THR A 36 19.91 -1.22 8.99
CA THR A 36 20.48 -1.02 10.34
C THR A 36 21.08 0.38 10.60
N PRO A 37 21.49 1.19 9.59
CA PRO A 37 21.87 2.59 9.83
C PRO A 37 20.78 3.41 10.56
N PHE A 38 19.51 3.15 10.30
CA PHE A 38 18.40 3.85 10.95
C PHE A 38 18.30 3.61 12.47
N ILE A 39 19.00 2.65 13.01
CA ILE A 39 19.07 2.44 14.47
C ILE A 39 19.63 3.68 15.17
N GLU A 40 20.67 4.31 14.61
CA GLU A 40 21.24 5.54 15.16
C GLU A 40 20.23 6.70 15.14
N ASP A 41 19.46 6.83 14.05
CA ASP A 41 18.43 7.88 13.94
C ASP A 41 17.27 7.63 14.92
N ILE A 42 16.87 6.38 15.11
CA ILE A 42 15.84 5.99 16.10
C ILE A 42 16.33 6.28 17.52
N GLU A 43 17.60 6.02 17.84
CA GLU A 43 18.17 6.32 19.16
C GLU A 43 18.25 7.83 19.42
N ASN A 44 18.56 8.63 18.40
CA ASN A 44 18.63 10.08 18.48
C ASN A 44 17.24 10.75 18.49
N SER A 45 16.18 9.99 18.23
CA SER A 45 14.79 10.47 18.24
C SER A 45 14.15 10.36 19.64
N ASN A 46 12.87 10.71 19.74
CA ASN A 46 12.10 10.56 20.98
C ASN A 46 12.07 9.07 21.39
N MET A 47 12.22 8.80 22.69
CA MET A 47 12.16 7.46 23.27
C MET A 47 10.84 6.73 23.01
N TYR A 48 9.79 7.45 22.67
CA TYR A 48 8.45 6.92 22.38
C TYR A 48 8.09 7.21 20.94
N PHE A 49 8.41 6.24 20.10
CA PHE A 49 8.47 6.34 18.65
C PHE A 49 7.23 5.70 18.02
N PHE A 50 6.46 6.47 17.24
CA PHE A 50 5.38 5.96 16.40
C PHE A 50 5.80 6.01 14.94
N TYR A 51 5.51 4.91 14.23
CA TYR A 51 5.87 4.78 12.83
C TYR A 51 4.81 4.01 12.04
N LEU A 52 4.07 4.72 11.21
CA LEU A 52 3.01 4.16 10.39
C LEU A 52 3.46 4.04 8.94
N ARG A 53 3.18 2.91 8.34
CA ARG A 53 3.41 2.64 6.91
C ARG A 53 2.31 1.74 6.37
N PRO A 54 2.04 1.79 5.07
CA PRO A 54 1.15 0.82 4.44
C PRO A 54 1.60 -0.62 4.72
N ARG A 55 0.71 -1.56 4.55
CA ARG A 55 1.05 -2.98 4.68
C ARG A 55 2.12 -3.38 3.68
N ARG A 56 2.97 -4.37 4.06
CA ARG A 56 3.98 -5.00 3.19
C ARG A 56 5.19 -4.14 2.86
N PHE A 57 5.44 -3.11 3.64
CA PHE A 57 6.65 -2.30 3.55
C PHE A 57 7.80 -2.81 4.44
N GLY A 58 7.63 -3.90 5.19
CA GLY A 58 8.69 -4.47 6.02
C GLY A 58 8.69 -4.03 7.49
N LYS A 59 7.60 -3.43 8.00
CA LYS A 59 7.49 -2.98 9.41
C LYS A 59 7.85 -4.06 10.42
N SER A 60 7.24 -5.23 10.33
CA SER A 60 7.48 -6.34 11.28
C SER A 60 8.92 -6.87 11.20
N LEU A 61 9.55 -6.86 10.01
CA LEU A 61 10.96 -7.20 9.87
C LEU A 61 11.85 -6.15 10.55
N THR A 62 11.51 -4.87 10.43
CA THR A 62 12.20 -3.77 11.13
C THR A 62 12.07 -3.92 12.64
N LEU A 63 10.88 -4.24 13.16
CA LEU A 63 10.70 -4.54 14.59
C LEU A 63 11.58 -5.71 15.02
N SER A 64 11.56 -6.81 14.27
CA SER A 64 12.39 -7.99 14.58
C SER A 64 13.89 -7.66 14.54
N MET A 65 14.35 -6.77 13.65
CA MET A 65 15.73 -6.25 13.62
C MET A 65 16.02 -5.50 14.92
N LEU A 66 15.17 -4.56 15.32
CA LEU A 66 15.35 -3.77 16.56
C LEU A 66 15.33 -4.65 17.81
N GLU A 67 14.43 -5.62 17.89
CA GLU A 67 14.38 -6.58 19.00
C GLU A 67 15.70 -7.34 19.15
N ASN A 68 16.21 -7.92 18.07
CA ASN A 68 17.47 -8.64 18.10
C ASN A 68 18.65 -7.73 18.47
N TYR A 69 18.62 -6.45 18.06
CA TYR A 69 19.65 -5.49 18.37
C TYR A 69 19.67 -5.10 19.86
N TYR A 70 18.51 -4.89 20.45
CA TYR A 70 18.40 -4.36 21.81
C TYR A 70 18.31 -5.44 22.88
N ASP A 71 17.88 -6.68 22.55
CA ASP A 71 17.71 -7.76 23.54
C ASP A 71 19.04 -8.15 24.19
N ILE A 72 19.10 -8.02 25.52
CA ILE A 72 20.26 -8.38 26.35
C ILE A 72 20.67 -9.85 26.18
N ASN A 73 19.73 -10.74 25.88
CA ASN A 73 19.98 -12.16 25.67
C ASN A 73 20.62 -12.47 24.30
N LYS A 74 20.66 -11.50 23.38
CA LYS A 74 21.29 -11.64 22.05
C LYS A 74 22.75 -11.22 22.01
N LYS A 75 23.35 -10.90 23.16
CA LYS A 75 24.72 -10.43 23.25
C LYS A 75 25.74 -11.40 22.65
N ASP A 76 25.57 -12.69 22.88
CA ASP A 76 26.51 -13.71 22.38
C ASP A 76 26.30 -13.99 20.88
N ASP A 77 25.12 -13.73 20.34
CA ASP A 77 24.78 -13.86 18.93
C ASP A 77 25.04 -12.59 18.10
N PHE A 78 25.42 -11.48 18.75
CA PHE A 78 25.50 -10.15 18.10
C PHE A 78 26.37 -10.16 16.86
N GLU A 79 27.59 -10.71 16.93
CA GLU A 79 28.51 -10.78 15.80
C GLU A 79 27.95 -11.64 14.66
N THR A 80 27.24 -12.73 14.98
CA THR A 80 26.63 -13.61 13.99
C THR A 80 25.49 -12.92 13.24
N ILE A 81 24.68 -12.12 13.96
CA ILE A 81 23.49 -11.49 13.42
C ILE A 81 23.83 -10.15 12.73
N PHE A 82 24.69 -9.34 13.34
CA PHE A 82 24.95 -7.97 12.90
C PHE A 82 26.35 -7.73 12.32
N GLY A 83 27.34 -8.60 12.56
CA GLY A 83 28.75 -8.35 12.22
C GLY A 83 28.99 -8.02 10.73
N GLY A 84 28.17 -8.53 9.82
CA GLY A 84 28.21 -8.21 8.38
C GLY A 84 27.58 -6.88 7.98
N LEU A 85 26.77 -6.27 8.86
CA LEU A 85 25.94 -5.09 8.60
C LEU A 85 26.59 -3.80 9.11
N TYR A 86 26.01 -2.65 8.73
CA TYR A 86 26.51 -1.33 9.15
C TYR A 86 26.58 -1.21 10.69
N ILE A 87 25.52 -1.52 11.39
CA ILE A 87 25.43 -1.35 12.85
C ILE A 87 26.33 -2.34 13.61
N GLY A 88 26.63 -3.50 13.04
CA GLY A 88 27.57 -4.44 13.64
C GLY A 88 29.02 -3.91 13.64
N LYS A 89 29.37 -3.09 12.64
CA LYS A 89 30.67 -2.39 12.55
C LYS A 89 30.68 -1.09 13.38
N ASN A 90 29.51 -0.51 13.65
CA ASN A 90 29.31 0.76 14.34
C ASN A 90 28.29 0.61 15.48
N PRO A 91 28.47 -0.29 16.46
CA PRO A 91 27.49 -0.55 17.48
C PRO A 91 27.29 0.65 18.41
N THR A 92 26.04 0.96 18.73
CA THR A 92 25.72 2.02 19.69
C THR A 92 25.89 1.54 21.14
N PRO A 93 25.97 2.44 22.13
CA PRO A 93 26.00 2.06 23.53
C PRO A 93 24.76 1.32 24.02
N GLU A 94 23.63 1.43 23.32
CA GLU A 94 22.36 0.82 23.73
C GLU A 94 22.17 -0.63 23.23
N HIS A 95 23.08 -1.16 22.37
CA HIS A 95 22.96 -2.54 21.90
C HIS A 95 22.99 -3.54 23.07
N ASN A 96 22.16 -4.57 22.96
CA ASN A 96 22.01 -5.66 23.93
C ASN A 96 21.86 -5.17 25.40
N SER A 97 21.08 -4.11 25.62
CA SER A 97 20.97 -3.45 26.92
C SER A 97 19.55 -3.43 27.50
N TYR A 98 18.57 -3.99 26.80
CA TYR A 98 17.16 -3.98 27.21
C TYR A 98 16.59 -5.38 27.43
N LEU A 99 15.57 -5.46 28.29
CA LEU A 99 14.62 -6.55 28.31
C LEU A 99 13.52 -6.23 27.31
N VAL A 100 13.24 -7.11 26.36
CA VAL A 100 12.33 -6.84 25.24
C VAL A 100 10.96 -7.43 25.51
N ILE A 101 9.91 -6.62 25.36
CA ILE A 101 8.51 -7.05 25.28
C ILE A 101 7.99 -6.72 23.88
N HIS A 102 7.44 -7.71 23.17
CA HIS A 102 6.77 -7.52 21.89
C HIS A 102 5.30 -7.90 22.01
N LEU A 103 4.41 -6.95 21.76
CA LEU A 103 2.96 -7.13 21.67
C LEU A 103 2.54 -6.97 20.22
N ASN A 104 1.95 -8.01 19.63
CA ASN A 104 1.35 -7.96 18.31
C ASN A 104 -0.18 -7.97 18.44
N PHE A 105 -0.82 -6.83 18.19
CA PHE A 105 -2.27 -6.72 18.35
C PHE A 105 -3.07 -7.46 17.26
N ALA A 106 -2.42 -7.91 16.18
CA ALA A 106 -3.08 -8.80 15.24
C ALA A 106 -3.35 -10.21 15.81
N GLU A 107 -2.65 -10.59 16.88
CA GLU A 107 -2.81 -11.87 17.57
C GLU A 107 -3.86 -11.83 18.69
N VAL A 108 -4.49 -10.68 18.93
CA VAL A 108 -5.61 -10.55 19.88
C VAL A 108 -6.85 -11.18 19.25
N ASP A 109 -7.13 -12.42 19.68
CA ASP A 109 -8.26 -13.21 19.18
C ASP A 109 -9.55 -12.85 19.95
N SER A 110 -10.22 -11.79 19.52
CA SER A 110 -11.51 -11.40 20.09
C SER A 110 -12.28 -10.43 19.20
N GLY A 111 -13.61 -10.47 19.28
CA GLY A 111 -14.46 -9.40 18.76
C GLY A 111 -14.36 -8.13 19.62
N LEU A 112 -15.01 -7.04 19.19
CA LEU A 112 -15.03 -5.76 19.94
C LEU A 112 -15.65 -5.91 21.34
N ASP A 113 -16.60 -6.81 21.52
CA ASP A 113 -17.29 -7.02 22.82
C ASP A 113 -16.36 -7.68 23.84
N ASP A 114 -15.50 -8.59 23.41
CA ASP A 114 -14.60 -9.37 24.25
C ASP A 114 -13.14 -8.89 24.15
N TYR A 115 -12.90 -7.71 23.56
CA TYR A 115 -11.55 -7.21 23.28
C TYR A 115 -10.66 -7.14 24.54
N LYS A 116 -11.24 -6.77 25.68
CA LYS A 116 -10.53 -6.74 26.97
C LYS A 116 -10.00 -8.13 27.32
N GLU A 117 -10.83 -9.16 27.23
CA GLU A 117 -10.45 -10.54 27.58
C GLU A 117 -9.39 -11.09 26.60
N GLY A 118 -9.54 -10.79 25.30
CA GLY A 118 -8.55 -11.15 24.29
C GLY A 118 -7.21 -10.47 24.54
N LEU A 119 -7.20 -9.16 24.81
CA LEU A 119 -5.98 -8.42 25.11
C LEU A 119 -5.32 -8.92 26.41
N ASP A 120 -6.10 -9.17 27.48
CA ASP A 120 -5.61 -9.72 28.71
C ASP A 120 -4.96 -11.11 28.51
N THR A 121 -5.57 -11.95 27.67
CA THR A 121 -5.05 -13.28 27.34
C THR A 121 -3.76 -13.20 26.55
N HIS A 122 -3.72 -12.36 25.48
CA HIS A 122 -2.53 -12.15 24.66
C HIS A 122 -1.37 -11.62 25.53
N CYS A 123 -1.60 -10.55 26.28
CA CYS A 123 -0.57 -9.96 27.14
C CYS A 123 -0.06 -10.95 28.18
N ARG A 124 -0.94 -11.74 28.82
CA ARG A 124 -0.55 -12.74 29.78
C ARG A 124 0.44 -13.75 29.19
N LEU A 125 0.18 -14.25 27.98
CA LEU A 125 1.07 -15.20 27.30
C LEU A 125 2.44 -14.58 27.01
N VAL A 126 2.46 -13.36 26.49
CA VAL A 126 3.71 -12.62 26.20
C VAL A 126 4.49 -12.33 27.49
N PHE A 127 3.81 -11.95 28.55
CA PHE A 127 4.46 -11.66 29.85
C PHE A 127 4.97 -12.93 30.56
N GLU A 128 4.30 -14.08 30.41
CA GLU A 128 4.80 -15.37 30.85
C GLU A 128 6.08 -15.78 30.11
N ASP A 129 6.12 -15.57 28.79
CA ASP A 129 7.32 -15.80 27.99
C ASP A 129 8.45 -14.85 28.40
N PHE A 130 8.17 -13.56 28.58
CA PHE A 130 9.12 -12.58 29.09
C PHE A 130 9.76 -13.00 30.39
N CYS A 131 8.95 -13.42 31.39
CA CYS A 131 9.45 -13.92 32.68
C CYS A 131 10.35 -15.16 32.52
N THR A 132 10.05 -16.01 31.53
CA THR A 132 10.84 -17.21 31.23
C THR A 132 12.17 -16.86 30.59
N ARG A 133 12.15 -15.99 29.59
CA ARG A 133 13.35 -15.53 28.85
C ARG A 133 14.36 -14.84 29.78
N TYR A 134 13.87 -14.05 30.71
CA TYR A 134 14.72 -13.23 31.59
C TYR A 134 14.76 -13.73 33.03
N ALA A 135 14.44 -15.01 33.25
CA ALA A 135 14.40 -15.61 34.60
C ALA A 135 15.72 -15.45 35.39
N ALA A 136 16.87 -15.42 34.71
CA ALA A 136 18.17 -15.22 35.32
C ALA A 136 18.44 -13.76 35.77
N LEU A 137 17.70 -12.80 35.25
CA LEU A 137 17.85 -11.37 35.50
C LEU A 137 16.77 -10.81 36.43
N LEU A 138 15.64 -11.50 36.54
CA LEU A 138 14.48 -11.09 37.36
C LEU A 138 14.55 -11.74 38.75
N PRO A 139 13.90 -11.15 39.77
CA PRO A 139 13.80 -11.77 41.09
C PRO A 139 13.12 -13.14 41.00
N GLN A 140 13.56 -14.06 41.87
CA GLN A 140 12.97 -15.40 41.94
C GLN A 140 11.46 -15.33 42.27
N GLY A 141 10.64 -16.12 41.58
CA GLY A 141 9.18 -16.14 41.78
C GLY A 141 8.40 -15.08 40.98
N THR A 142 9.08 -14.21 40.24
CA THR A 142 8.42 -13.13 39.43
C THR A 142 7.32 -13.68 38.50
N LYS A 143 7.54 -14.85 37.88
CA LYS A 143 6.55 -15.43 36.97
C LYS A 143 5.25 -15.84 37.69
N GLU A 144 5.36 -16.49 38.85
CA GLU A 144 4.23 -16.95 39.66
C GLU A 144 3.48 -15.75 40.26
N GLU A 145 4.21 -14.73 40.74
CA GLU A 145 3.62 -13.51 41.26
C GLU A 145 2.88 -12.76 40.15
N MET A 146 3.49 -12.61 38.97
CA MET A 146 2.86 -11.95 37.79
C MET A 146 1.55 -12.65 37.39
N LYS A 147 1.51 -13.98 37.40
CA LYS A 147 0.28 -14.75 37.12
C LYS A 147 -0.85 -14.50 38.10
N SER A 148 -0.55 -14.11 39.33
CA SER A 148 -1.55 -13.76 40.33
C SER A 148 -2.21 -12.39 40.08
N GLU A 149 -1.57 -11.53 39.29
CA GLU A 149 -2.10 -10.23 38.91
C GLU A 149 -3.21 -10.37 37.87
N GLN A 150 -4.31 -9.63 38.04
CA GLN A 150 -5.48 -9.74 37.19
C GLN A 150 -5.47 -8.71 36.05
N GLY A 151 -5.38 -9.20 34.80
CA GLY A 151 -5.46 -8.43 33.58
C GLY A 151 -4.14 -7.78 33.18
N ALA A 152 -4.05 -7.45 31.88
CA ALA A 152 -2.83 -6.93 31.24
C ALA A 152 -2.27 -5.68 31.93
N ILE A 153 -3.13 -4.79 32.40
CA ILE A 153 -2.74 -3.54 33.07
C ILE A 153 -1.97 -3.81 34.39
N ALA A 154 -2.49 -4.71 35.23
CA ALA A 154 -1.85 -5.03 36.51
C ALA A 154 -0.55 -5.80 36.26
N GLN A 155 -0.56 -6.77 35.38
CA GLN A 155 0.61 -7.56 35.00
C GLN A 155 1.76 -6.67 34.43
N LEU A 156 1.45 -5.74 33.54
CA LEU A 156 2.46 -4.83 33.01
C LEU A 156 3.08 -3.95 34.11
N ARG A 157 2.25 -3.38 34.99
CA ARG A 157 2.74 -2.56 36.11
C ARG A 157 3.67 -3.39 37.03
N PHE A 158 3.26 -4.60 37.35
CA PHE A 158 4.05 -5.51 38.14
C PHE A 158 5.42 -5.79 37.51
N LEU A 159 5.45 -6.16 36.22
CA LEU A 159 6.70 -6.41 35.52
C LEU A 159 7.61 -5.18 35.49
N CYS A 160 7.06 -4.01 35.22
CA CYS A 160 7.82 -2.75 35.25
C CYS A 160 8.44 -2.48 36.62
N GLN A 161 7.70 -2.77 37.71
CA GLN A 161 8.23 -2.65 39.06
C GLN A 161 9.36 -3.65 39.31
N LYS A 162 9.21 -4.93 38.92
CA LYS A 162 10.25 -5.95 39.09
C LYS A 162 11.52 -5.63 38.28
N CYS A 163 11.37 -5.12 37.09
CA CYS A 163 12.51 -4.66 36.28
C CYS A 163 13.22 -3.45 36.91
N ALA A 164 12.47 -2.51 37.53
CA ALA A 164 13.04 -1.39 38.26
C ALA A 164 13.83 -1.85 39.52
N GLU A 165 13.35 -2.84 40.25
CA GLU A 165 14.03 -3.42 41.41
C GLU A 165 15.45 -3.92 41.05
N VAL A 166 15.60 -4.52 39.86
CA VAL A 166 16.90 -5.04 39.36
C VAL A 166 17.63 -4.05 38.46
N LYS A 167 17.13 -2.80 38.33
CA LYS A 167 17.71 -1.72 37.51
C LYS A 167 17.82 -2.08 36.02
N GLN A 168 16.92 -2.91 35.51
CA GLN A 168 16.82 -3.23 34.10
C GLN A 168 15.77 -2.34 33.44
N LYS A 169 15.99 -2.02 32.18
CA LYS A 169 15.05 -1.26 31.35
C LYS A 169 14.35 -2.17 30.36
N ILE A 170 13.10 -1.87 30.09
CA ILE A 170 12.29 -2.55 29.09
C ILE A 170 12.27 -1.71 27.82
N TYR A 171 12.44 -2.35 26.66
CA TYR A 171 12.03 -1.81 25.36
C TYR A 171 10.72 -2.49 24.96
N LEU A 172 9.66 -1.72 24.85
CA LEU A 172 8.34 -2.22 24.46
C LEU A 172 8.12 -1.99 22.97
N PHE A 173 7.89 -3.05 22.23
CA PHE A 173 7.47 -3.04 20.83
C PHE A 173 5.99 -3.37 20.76
N ILE A 174 5.23 -2.58 19.98
CA ILE A 174 3.81 -2.83 19.69
C ILE A 174 3.63 -2.83 18.18
N ASP A 175 3.33 -4.00 17.61
CA ASP A 175 3.00 -4.16 16.19
C ASP A 175 1.48 -4.19 15.97
N GLU A 176 1.03 -3.74 14.80
CA GLU A 176 -0.38 -3.70 14.38
C GLU A 176 -1.31 -3.09 15.46
N TYR A 177 -0.83 -1.98 16.11
CA TYR A 177 -1.54 -1.33 17.22
C TYR A 177 -2.97 -0.90 16.87
N ASP A 178 -3.23 -0.72 15.59
CA ASP A 178 -4.49 -0.29 15.00
C ASP A 178 -5.34 -1.45 14.45
N ASN A 179 -5.02 -2.71 14.80
CA ASN A 179 -5.73 -3.88 14.25
C ASN A 179 -7.24 -3.82 14.51
N PHE A 180 -7.67 -3.32 15.66
CA PHE A 180 -9.09 -3.14 15.98
C PHE A 180 -9.76 -1.99 15.23
N THR A 181 -9.01 -1.00 14.68
CA THR A 181 -9.55 0.05 13.79
C THR A 181 -10.19 -0.55 12.54
N ASN A 182 -9.71 -1.70 12.12
CA ASN A 182 -10.27 -2.43 10.98
C ASN A 182 -11.73 -2.84 11.19
N MET A 183 -12.13 -3.03 12.44
CA MET A 183 -13.49 -3.39 12.79
C MET A 183 -14.44 -2.19 12.76
N ILE A 184 -13.93 -0.98 13.10
CA ILE A 184 -14.72 0.27 13.06
C ILE A 184 -15.20 0.57 11.66
N LEU A 185 -14.29 0.41 10.72
CA LEU A 185 -14.55 0.70 9.32
C LEU A 185 -15.64 -0.21 8.72
N SER A 186 -16.15 -1.22 9.42
CA SER A 186 -17.10 -2.19 8.88
C SER A 186 -18.59 -1.86 9.13
N SER A 187 -18.93 -1.04 10.13
CA SER A 187 -20.32 -0.57 10.38
C SER A 187 -20.38 0.56 11.42
N GLU A 188 -21.43 1.39 11.40
CA GLU A 188 -21.67 2.43 12.41
C GLU A 188 -21.86 1.85 13.82
N GLU A 189 -22.44 0.66 13.95
CA GLU A 189 -22.59 -0.03 15.24
C GLU A 189 -21.23 -0.35 15.87
N HIS A 190 -20.25 -0.69 15.05
CA HIS A 190 -18.88 -0.94 15.52
C HIS A 190 -18.18 0.35 15.97
N LEU A 191 -18.51 1.50 15.41
CA LEU A 191 -17.94 2.79 15.83
C LEU A 191 -18.30 3.12 17.29
N GLU A 192 -19.55 2.90 17.72
CA GLU A 192 -19.94 3.13 19.11
C GLU A 192 -19.26 2.17 20.08
N ARG A 193 -19.11 0.90 19.72
CA ARG A 193 -18.37 -0.10 20.51
C ARG A 193 -16.89 0.26 20.64
N TYR A 194 -16.29 0.73 19.55
CA TYR A 194 -14.92 1.22 19.54
C TYR A 194 -14.72 2.40 20.50
N LYS A 195 -15.60 3.41 20.47
CA LYS A 195 -15.55 4.53 21.40
C LYS A 195 -15.59 4.06 22.86
N GLY A 196 -16.36 3.01 23.15
CA GLY A 196 -16.39 2.40 24.47
C GLY A 196 -15.03 1.86 24.94
N GLN A 197 -14.15 1.45 24.03
CA GLN A 197 -12.82 0.91 24.36
C GLN A 197 -11.71 1.99 24.37
N THR A 198 -11.87 3.04 23.59
CA THR A 198 -10.81 4.06 23.34
C THR A 198 -11.08 5.39 24.02
N HIS A 199 -12.33 5.72 24.34
CA HIS A 199 -12.71 7.00 24.95
C HIS A 199 -12.99 6.86 26.47
N GLY A 200 -12.94 7.96 27.20
CA GLY A 200 -13.25 8.04 28.61
C GLY A 200 -12.43 7.06 29.46
N GLU A 201 -13.10 6.08 30.09
CA GLU A 201 -12.49 5.01 30.89
C GLU A 201 -12.29 3.70 30.11
N GLY A 202 -12.25 3.76 28.77
CA GLY A 202 -12.06 2.60 27.91
C GLY A 202 -10.80 1.79 28.26
N TYR A 203 -10.88 0.47 28.14
CA TYR A 203 -9.82 -0.44 28.61
C TYR A 203 -8.49 -0.22 27.88
N LEU A 204 -8.53 -0.05 26.56
CA LEU A 204 -7.35 0.18 25.74
C LEU A 204 -6.67 1.51 26.09
N ARG A 205 -7.45 2.58 26.30
CA ARG A 205 -6.92 3.86 26.76
C ARG A 205 -6.23 3.75 28.11
N ARG A 206 -6.81 3.01 29.06
CA ARG A 206 -6.17 2.76 30.37
C ARG A 206 -4.89 1.94 30.25
N PHE A 207 -4.84 1.00 29.30
CA PHE A 207 -3.63 0.23 29.01
C PHE A 207 -2.50 1.16 28.53
N PHE A 208 -2.74 2.04 27.55
CA PHE A 208 -1.76 3.04 27.10
C PHE A 208 -1.38 4.08 28.17
N ASN A 209 -2.33 4.48 29.01
CA ASN A 209 -2.02 5.31 30.17
C ASN A 209 -1.09 4.61 31.19
N THR A 210 -1.20 3.30 31.32
CA THR A 210 -0.29 2.52 32.15
C THR A 210 1.10 2.47 31.56
N ILE A 211 1.23 2.30 30.25
CA ILE A 211 2.50 2.38 29.54
C ILE A 211 3.15 3.75 29.78
N LYS A 212 2.39 4.85 29.67
CA LYS A 212 2.86 6.20 29.98
C LYS A 212 3.36 6.32 31.43
N GLY A 213 2.63 5.78 32.39
CA GLY A 213 3.05 5.79 33.79
C GLY A 213 4.34 5.01 34.02
N ALA A 214 4.52 3.88 33.35
CA ALA A 214 5.70 3.03 33.42
C ALA A 214 6.97 3.68 32.79
N ALA A 215 6.80 4.63 31.90
CA ALA A 215 7.86 5.41 31.29
C ALA A 215 8.76 6.15 32.30
N ASN A 216 8.21 6.48 33.45
CA ASN A 216 8.97 7.14 34.54
C ASN A 216 9.75 6.14 35.43
N THR A 217 9.69 4.83 35.17
CA THR A 217 10.31 3.79 36.00
C THR A 217 11.29 2.95 35.20
N SER A 218 10.83 1.83 34.65
CA SER A 218 11.68 0.86 33.95
C SER A 218 11.46 0.83 32.44
N LEU A 219 10.40 1.45 31.92
CA LEU A 219 10.16 1.49 30.47
C LEU A 219 11.10 2.53 29.84
N GLY A 220 12.16 2.06 29.19
CA GLY A 220 13.18 2.92 28.63
C GLY A 220 12.84 3.46 27.25
N ARG A 221 12.29 2.60 26.38
CA ARG A 221 11.89 2.97 25.02
C ARG A 221 10.60 2.25 24.61
N ILE A 222 9.87 2.87 23.69
CA ILE A 222 8.67 2.29 23.07
C ILE A 222 8.76 2.52 21.57
N PHE A 223 8.49 1.47 20.79
CA PHE A 223 8.30 1.56 19.35
C PHE A 223 6.92 1.00 19.00
N VAL A 224 6.08 1.84 18.42
CA VAL A 224 4.72 1.47 18.02
C VAL A 224 4.60 1.55 16.51
N THR A 225 4.09 0.49 15.88
CA THR A 225 3.83 0.50 14.44
C THR A 225 2.45 -0.05 14.10
N GLY A 226 1.96 0.37 12.94
CA GLY A 226 0.67 0.02 12.38
C GLY A 226 0.47 0.67 11.02
N VAL A 227 -0.78 0.83 10.63
CA VAL A 227 -1.17 1.45 9.35
C VAL A 227 -1.99 2.72 9.57
N SER A 228 -3.03 2.67 10.40
CA SER A 228 -4.01 3.74 10.52
C SER A 228 -3.66 4.77 11.59
N PRO A 229 -3.76 6.08 11.31
CA PRO A 229 -3.56 7.14 12.30
C PRO A 229 -4.79 7.35 13.20
N VAL A 230 -5.95 6.79 12.86
CA VAL A 230 -7.23 7.01 13.54
C VAL A 230 -7.15 6.67 15.02
N THR A 231 -6.65 5.50 15.33
CA THR A 231 -6.50 5.02 16.71
C THR A 231 -5.53 5.87 17.53
N MET A 232 -4.55 6.47 16.87
CA MET A 232 -3.54 7.27 17.56
C MET A 232 -4.19 8.46 18.29
N ASP A 233 -5.08 9.22 17.66
CA ASP A 233 -5.76 10.35 18.27
C ASP A 233 -6.60 9.93 19.47
N ASP A 234 -7.38 8.88 19.32
CA ASP A 234 -8.26 8.36 20.39
C ASP A 234 -7.48 7.83 21.59
N LEU A 235 -6.29 7.28 21.38
CA LEU A 235 -5.41 6.77 22.43
C LEU A 235 -4.46 7.84 22.97
N THR A 236 -3.97 8.76 22.13
CA THR A 236 -2.92 9.73 22.51
C THR A 236 -3.43 10.87 23.37
N SER A 237 -4.74 11.14 23.44
CA SER A 237 -5.26 12.02 24.49
C SER A 237 -4.89 11.52 25.91
N GLY A 238 -4.54 10.22 26.04
CA GLY A 238 -3.92 9.61 27.22
C GLY A 238 -2.41 9.41 27.14
N PHE A 239 -1.83 9.31 25.95
CA PHE A 239 -0.42 8.97 25.69
C PHE A 239 0.31 10.08 24.91
N ASN A 240 0.23 11.31 25.36
CA ASN A 240 0.81 12.50 24.73
C ASN A 240 2.35 12.65 24.87
N ILE A 241 3.07 11.56 25.10
CA ILE A 241 4.55 11.55 25.23
C ILE A 241 5.23 10.99 23.97
N GLY A 242 4.48 10.36 23.08
CA GLY A 242 5.01 9.79 21.84
C GLY A 242 5.08 10.81 20.71
N THR A 243 6.02 10.61 19.80
CA THR A 243 6.17 11.40 18.58
C THR A 243 5.90 10.51 17.36
N ASN A 244 5.07 11.00 16.44
CA ASN A 244 4.81 10.33 15.18
C ASN A 244 5.88 10.73 14.15
N TYR A 245 6.70 9.77 13.75
CA TYR A 245 7.76 9.95 12.75
C TYR A 245 7.37 9.45 11.35
N SER A 246 6.10 9.13 11.14
CA SER A 246 5.61 8.58 9.86
C SER A 246 5.83 9.53 8.68
N LEU A 247 5.80 10.85 8.92
CA LEU A 247 5.98 11.88 7.91
C LEU A 247 7.35 12.56 7.99
N ALA A 248 8.22 12.10 8.87
CA ALA A 248 9.55 12.67 9.04
C ALA A 248 10.47 12.25 7.88
N PRO A 249 11.15 13.20 7.21
CA PRO A 249 11.97 12.92 6.04
C PRO A 249 13.10 11.93 6.30
N GLU A 250 13.70 11.97 7.48
CA GLU A 250 14.78 11.08 7.91
C GLU A 250 14.36 9.61 7.98
N PHE A 251 13.06 9.32 8.13
CA PHE A 251 12.53 7.97 8.17
C PHE A 251 11.73 7.57 6.91
N ASN A 252 11.81 8.36 5.83
CA ASN A 252 11.15 8.03 4.56
C ASN A 252 11.61 6.65 4.05
N GLU A 253 12.88 6.32 4.22
CA GLU A 253 13.55 5.14 3.68
C GLU A 253 13.74 3.99 4.70
N LEU A 254 13.26 4.14 5.94
CA LEU A 254 13.38 3.12 7.00
C LEU A 254 12.73 1.78 6.59
N THR A 255 11.64 1.84 5.83
CA THR A 255 10.96 0.65 5.29
C THR A 255 10.69 0.82 3.80
N GLY A 256 10.46 -0.29 3.10
CA GLY A 256 10.44 -0.31 1.64
C GLY A 256 11.85 -0.33 1.05
N PHE A 257 11.96 -0.24 -0.27
CA PHE A 257 13.24 -0.19 -0.97
C PHE A 257 13.34 1.07 -1.83
N THR A 258 14.50 1.69 -1.86
CA THR A 258 14.85 2.71 -2.85
C THR A 258 15.17 2.05 -4.20
N GLU A 259 15.19 2.81 -5.29
CA GLU A 259 15.61 2.29 -6.60
C GLU A 259 17.05 1.75 -6.55
N GLU A 260 17.96 2.43 -5.82
CA GLU A 260 19.36 1.99 -5.66
C GLU A 260 19.43 0.63 -4.97
N GLU A 261 18.68 0.43 -3.90
CA GLU A 261 18.62 -0.85 -3.17
C GLU A 261 18.03 -1.99 -4.03
N VAL A 262 17.01 -1.70 -4.84
CA VAL A 262 16.47 -2.67 -5.80
C VAL A 262 17.49 -3.00 -6.88
N ARG A 263 18.21 -1.99 -7.39
CA ARG A 263 19.27 -2.13 -8.38
C ARG A 263 20.43 -2.99 -7.85
N ASP A 264 20.83 -2.79 -6.61
CA ASP A 264 21.87 -3.59 -5.95
C ASP A 264 21.44 -5.06 -5.81
N MET A 265 20.18 -5.30 -5.41
CA MET A 265 19.62 -6.65 -5.35
C MET A 265 19.63 -7.33 -6.72
N LEU A 266 19.13 -6.67 -7.74
CA LEU A 266 19.08 -7.21 -9.10
C LEU A 266 20.50 -7.45 -9.66
N SER A 267 21.43 -6.54 -9.40
CA SER A 267 22.84 -6.67 -9.81
C SER A 267 23.50 -7.87 -9.16
N TYR A 268 23.25 -8.10 -7.87
CA TYR A 268 23.74 -9.30 -7.18
C TYR A 268 23.24 -10.58 -7.86
N TYR A 269 21.93 -10.67 -8.12
CA TYR A 269 21.37 -11.88 -8.74
C TYR A 269 21.78 -12.04 -10.20
N ALA A 270 21.86 -10.98 -10.98
CA ALA A 270 22.37 -10.99 -12.37
C ALA A 270 23.85 -11.41 -12.45
N GLY A 271 24.64 -11.11 -11.43
CA GLY A 271 26.05 -11.54 -11.33
C GLY A 271 26.22 -13.04 -11.09
N VAL A 272 25.20 -13.73 -10.56
CA VAL A 272 25.27 -15.18 -10.22
C VAL A 272 24.29 -16.06 -11.02
N LEU A 273 23.34 -15.46 -11.73
CA LEU A 273 22.28 -16.14 -12.49
C LEU A 273 22.24 -15.61 -13.93
N PRO A 274 21.88 -16.44 -14.93
CA PRO A 274 21.84 -16.03 -16.33
C PRO A 274 20.52 -15.28 -16.63
N PHE A 275 20.39 -14.04 -16.20
CA PHE A 275 19.22 -13.21 -16.47
C PHE A 275 19.05 -12.97 -17.99
N ASN A 276 17.80 -12.97 -18.45
CA ASN A 276 17.46 -12.67 -19.84
C ASN A 276 17.35 -11.14 -20.11
N HIS A 277 17.28 -10.34 -19.05
CA HIS A 277 17.12 -8.89 -19.09
C HIS A 277 18.27 -8.23 -18.35
N THR A 278 18.63 -7.03 -18.75
CA THR A 278 19.53 -6.17 -17.99
C THR A 278 18.87 -5.67 -16.72
N VAL A 279 19.66 -5.19 -15.77
CA VAL A 279 19.13 -4.59 -14.53
C VAL A 279 18.26 -3.36 -14.85
N ASP A 280 18.67 -2.54 -15.83
CA ASP A 280 17.92 -1.35 -16.23
C ASP A 280 16.56 -1.72 -16.82
N GLU A 281 16.50 -2.71 -17.71
CA GLU A 281 15.21 -3.21 -18.24
C GLU A 281 14.28 -3.72 -17.13
N LEU A 282 14.82 -4.45 -16.14
CA LEU A 282 14.01 -4.93 -15.02
C LEU A 282 13.51 -3.79 -14.13
N ILE A 283 14.33 -2.77 -13.87
CA ILE A 283 13.90 -1.58 -13.13
C ILE A 283 12.78 -0.87 -13.88
N GLU A 284 12.93 -0.63 -15.19
CA GLU A 284 11.89 0.02 -15.99
C GLU A 284 10.57 -0.75 -16.01
N ILE A 285 10.63 -2.09 -16.06
CA ILE A 285 9.44 -2.96 -15.97
C ILE A 285 8.79 -2.88 -14.58
N MET A 286 9.58 -2.87 -13.51
CA MET A 286 9.06 -2.93 -12.13
C MET A 286 8.55 -1.58 -11.62
N LYS A 287 9.17 -0.49 -12.03
CA LYS A 287 8.91 0.87 -11.53
C LYS A 287 7.43 1.27 -11.59
N PRO A 288 6.71 1.15 -12.72
CA PRO A 288 5.29 1.49 -12.80
C PRO A 288 4.40 0.67 -11.87
N TRP A 289 4.84 -0.52 -11.46
CA TRP A 289 4.05 -1.46 -10.68
C TRP A 289 4.26 -1.38 -9.18
N PHE A 290 5.48 -1.07 -8.71
CA PHE A 290 5.85 -1.27 -7.31
C PHE A 290 6.44 -0.03 -6.63
N ASP A 291 6.86 0.98 -7.40
CA ASP A 291 7.48 2.22 -6.94
C ASP A 291 6.46 3.33 -6.68
N ASN A 292 7.00 4.53 -6.54
CA ASN A 292 6.33 5.81 -6.48
C ASN A 292 5.69 6.17 -5.13
N TYR A 293 6.04 5.48 -4.04
CA TYR A 293 5.62 5.91 -2.72
C TYR A 293 6.55 6.98 -2.15
N CYS A 294 5.97 8.12 -1.77
CA CYS A 294 6.64 9.20 -1.06
C CYS A 294 5.88 9.45 0.25
N PHE A 295 6.55 9.27 1.40
CA PHE A 295 5.92 9.34 2.71
C PHE A 295 6.17 10.68 3.44
N ALA A 296 7.05 11.53 2.94
CA ALA A 296 7.32 12.83 3.51
C ALA A 296 7.36 13.89 2.42
N ILE A 297 6.65 15.01 2.60
CA ILE A 297 6.59 16.09 1.60
C ILE A 297 7.99 16.62 1.23
N ASN A 298 8.90 16.69 2.20
CA ASN A 298 10.28 17.14 1.99
C ASN A 298 11.17 16.12 1.26
N SER A 299 10.70 14.88 1.09
CA SER A 299 11.35 13.82 0.30
C SER A 299 10.85 13.76 -1.15
N TYR A 300 9.78 14.50 -1.47
CA TYR A 300 9.27 14.59 -2.83
C TYR A 300 10.33 15.11 -3.81
N GLY A 301 10.44 14.46 -4.97
CA GLY A 301 11.44 14.77 -5.99
C GLY A 301 12.87 14.33 -5.65
N LYS A 302 13.08 13.63 -4.53
CA LYS A 302 14.39 13.08 -4.13
C LYS A 302 14.40 11.56 -4.21
N THR A 303 13.57 10.90 -3.43
CA THR A 303 13.54 9.44 -3.32
C THR A 303 12.11 8.97 -3.25
N THR A 304 11.75 8.01 -4.11
CA THR A 304 10.52 7.23 -4.02
C THR A 304 10.82 5.82 -3.51
N MET A 305 9.81 5.18 -2.94
CA MET A 305 9.96 3.88 -2.29
C MET A 305 9.17 2.82 -3.04
N TYR A 306 9.84 1.70 -3.32
CA TYR A 306 9.21 0.47 -3.77
C TYR A 306 8.57 -0.28 -2.60
N ASN A 307 7.43 -0.92 -2.84
CA ASN A 307 6.89 -1.89 -1.89
C ASN A 307 7.78 -3.14 -1.86
N SER A 308 8.47 -3.35 -0.73
CA SER A 308 9.50 -4.38 -0.60
C SER A 308 9.00 -5.81 -0.87
N ILE A 309 7.81 -6.17 -0.38
CA ILE A 309 7.26 -7.51 -0.59
C ILE A 309 6.90 -7.75 -2.07
N MET A 310 6.42 -6.73 -2.79
CA MET A 310 6.12 -6.84 -4.22
C MET A 310 7.40 -7.04 -5.04
N VAL A 311 8.46 -6.30 -4.71
CA VAL A 311 9.78 -6.47 -5.34
C VAL A 311 10.32 -7.87 -5.11
N LEU A 312 10.33 -8.35 -3.86
CA LEU A 312 10.82 -9.69 -3.51
C LEU A 312 10.01 -10.79 -4.22
N ASN A 313 8.69 -10.64 -4.29
CA ASN A 313 7.82 -11.56 -5.01
C ASN A 313 8.13 -11.58 -6.51
N PHE A 314 8.28 -10.40 -7.13
CA PHE A 314 8.63 -10.32 -8.55
C PHE A 314 9.97 -11.00 -8.84
N VAL A 315 11.01 -10.71 -8.07
CA VAL A 315 12.35 -11.29 -8.27
C VAL A 315 12.34 -12.81 -8.07
N ASP A 316 11.63 -13.32 -7.04
CA ASP A 316 11.48 -14.76 -6.81
C ASP A 316 10.75 -15.45 -7.99
N ASN A 317 9.65 -14.86 -8.46
CA ASN A 317 8.90 -15.38 -9.60
C ASN A 317 9.70 -15.29 -10.91
N TYR A 318 10.42 -14.20 -11.16
CA TYR A 318 11.29 -14.05 -12.33
C TYR A 318 12.37 -15.14 -12.39
N ILE A 319 13.00 -15.42 -11.25
CA ILE A 319 14.01 -16.49 -11.15
C ILE A 319 13.38 -17.88 -11.33
N ARG A 320 12.20 -18.12 -10.76
CA ARG A 320 11.49 -19.42 -10.88
C ARG A 320 10.93 -19.67 -12.29
N ASN A 321 10.64 -18.60 -13.02
CA ASN A 321 10.10 -18.63 -14.38
C ASN A 321 11.20 -18.64 -15.46
N ASP A 322 12.35 -19.23 -15.17
CA ASP A 322 13.50 -19.31 -16.08
C ASP A 322 13.90 -17.93 -16.66
N TYR A 323 13.85 -16.88 -15.81
CA TYR A 323 14.21 -15.50 -16.11
C TYR A 323 13.32 -14.83 -17.18
N HIS A 324 12.03 -15.21 -17.22
CA HIS A 324 11.02 -14.51 -18.01
C HIS A 324 10.14 -13.66 -17.11
N ILE A 325 9.68 -12.52 -17.63
CA ILE A 325 8.77 -11.65 -16.93
C ILE A 325 7.48 -12.42 -16.57
N PRO A 326 7.02 -12.38 -15.32
CA PRO A 326 5.79 -13.05 -14.91
C PRO A 326 4.58 -12.49 -15.68
N ASN A 327 3.70 -13.36 -16.17
CA ASN A 327 2.44 -12.96 -16.81
C ASN A 327 1.49 -12.16 -15.88
N LYS A 328 1.69 -12.28 -14.58
CA LYS A 328 0.99 -11.49 -13.55
C LYS A 328 2.02 -10.80 -12.70
N MET A 329 2.02 -9.48 -12.71
CA MET A 329 2.93 -8.67 -11.91
C MET A 329 2.65 -8.78 -10.42
N VAL A 330 1.41 -9.13 -10.04
CA VAL A 330 0.98 -9.22 -8.64
C VAL A 330 0.20 -10.51 -8.41
N GLU A 331 0.58 -11.26 -7.39
CA GLU A 331 -0.20 -12.41 -6.93
C GLU A 331 -1.46 -11.95 -6.18
N PRO A 332 -2.59 -12.70 -6.30
CA PRO A 332 -3.83 -12.38 -5.59
C PRO A 332 -3.66 -12.20 -4.07
N ASN A 333 -2.76 -12.97 -3.45
CA ASN A 333 -2.51 -12.93 -2.01
C ASN A 333 -1.74 -11.67 -1.56
N ILE A 334 -1.14 -10.92 -2.49
CA ILE A 334 -0.39 -9.69 -2.21
C ILE A 334 -1.30 -8.45 -2.31
N ARG A 335 -2.50 -8.60 -2.83
CA ARG A 335 -3.45 -7.49 -2.93
C ARG A 335 -3.75 -6.92 -1.54
N ILE A 336 -3.87 -5.60 -1.47
CA ILE A 336 -4.30 -4.91 -0.24
C ILE A 336 -5.66 -5.49 0.18
N ASP A 337 -5.93 -5.49 1.48
CA ASP A 337 -7.15 -6.04 2.04
C ASP A 337 -8.40 -5.49 1.33
N TYR A 338 -9.01 -6.33 0.50
CA TYR A 338 -10.14 -6.01 -0.35
C TYR A 338 -11.31 -5.40 0.42
N SER A 339 -11.60 -5.90 1.61
CA SER A 339 -12.72 -5.44 2.41
C SER A 339 -12.61 -3.97 2.80
N LYS A 340 -11.40 -3.50 3.13
CA LYS A 340 -11.14 -2.13 3.57
C LYS A 340 -11.30 -1.12 2.43
N ILE A 341 -10.72 -1.40 1.26
CA ILE A 341 -10.83 -0.50 0.11
C ILE A 341 -12.31 -0.38 -0.31
N ARG A 342 -13.00 -1.52 -0.40
CA ARG A 342 -14.43 -1.55 -0.73
C ARG A 342 -15.24 -0.64 0.18
N MET A 343 -14.94 -0.68 1.44
CA MET A 343 -15.63 0.11 2.43
C MET A 343 -15.28 1.60 2.32
N LEU A 344 -13.99 1.95 2.15
CA LEU A 344 -13.57 3.33 1.92
C LEU A 344 -14.24 3.94 0.69
N ILE A 345 -14.34 3.19 -0.42
CA ILE A 345 -15.03 3.66 -1.63
C ILE A 345 -16.54 3.80 -1.39
N ARG A 346 -17.17 2.93 -0.59
CA ARG A 346 -18.57 3.10 -0.19
C ARG A 346 -18.77 4.37 0.65
N HIS A 347 -17.93 4.57 1.66
CA HIS A 347 -17.95 5.79 2.48
C HIS A 347 -17.81 7.05 1.62
N ASP A 348 -16.86 7.09 0.71
CA ASP A 348 -16.68 8.22 -0.21
C ASP A 348 -17.96 8.52 -1.03
N LYS A 349 -18.68 7.48 -1.48
CA LYS A 349 -19.93 7.65 -2.23
C LYS A 349 -21.12 8.09 -1.38
N GLU A 350 -21.22 7.60 -0.16
CA GLU A 350 -22.37 7.90 0.73
C GLU A 350 -22.31 9.33 1.27
N PHE A 351 -21.10 9.86 1.50
CA PHE A 351 -20.86 11.16 2.11
C PHE A 351 -20.50 12.28 1.13
N ALA A 352 -20.05 11.95 -0.09
CA ALA A 352 -19.74 12.94 -1.12
C ALA A 352 -21.03 13.41 -1.82
N HIS A 353 -21.56 14.54 -1.37
CA HIS A 353 -22.73 15.14 -2.03
C HIS A 353 -22.40 15.72 -3.43
N ASP A 354 -21.17 16.21 -3.69
CA ASP A 354 -20.81 16.90 -4.92
C ASP A 354 -19.48 16.47 -5.59
N ALA A 355 -18.53 15.89 -4.87
CA ALA A 355 -17.25 15.41 -5.44
C ALA A 355 -16.65 14.27 -4.62
N SER A 356 -16.67 13.06 -5.18
CA SER A 356 -15.97 11.90 -4.62
C SER A 356 -14.46 12.06 -4.83
N ILE A 357 -13.66 11.98 -3.77
CA ILE A 357 -12.19 12.01 -3.83
C ILE A 357 -11.66 10.89 -4.72
N ILE A 358 -12.24 9.69 -4.59
CA ILE A 358 -11.85 8.54 -5.44
C ILE A 358 -12.16 8.83 -6.91
N GLN A 359 -13.29 9.46 -7.22
CA GLN A 359 -13.63 9.84 -8.60
C GLN A 359 -12.69 10.93 -9.12
N GLU A 360 -12.30 11.89 -8.30
CA GLU A 360 -11.29 12.89 -8.65
C GLU A 360 -9.94 12.24 -8.99
N LEU A 361 -9.45 11.34 -8.14
CA LEU A 361 -8.22 10.58 -8.37
C LEU A 361 -8.26 9.78 -9.68
N VAL A 362 -9.41 9.20 -10.02
CA VAL A 362 -9.59 8.41 -11.25
C VAL A 362 -9.70 9.29 -12.49
N THR A 363 -10.45 10.40 -12.42
CA THR A 363 -10.76 11.23 -13.61
C THR A 363 -9.73 12.32 -13.86
N LYS A 364 -9.22 12.99 -12.80
CA LYS A 364 -8.20 14.05 -12.90
C LYS A 364 -6.77 13.53 -12.73
N GLY A 365 -6.59 12.27 -12.30
CA GLY A 365 -5.29 11.70 -11.96
C GLY A 365 -4.75 12.13 -10.59
N TYR A 366 -5.35 13.13 -9.93
CA TYR A 366 -4.90 13.62 -8.62
C TYR A 366 -6.05 14.15 -7.77
N ALA A 367 -5.81 14.21 -6.45
CA ALA A 367 -6.62 14.97 -5.49
C ALA A 367 -5.71 15.90 -4.67
N THR A 368 -6.29 16.96 -4.08
CA THR A 368 -5.54 17.91 -3.25
C THR A 368 -6.19 18.07 -1.89
N GLY A 369 -5.38 18.19 -0.84
CA GLY A 369 -5.86 18.39 0.53
C GLY A 369 -4.71 18.54 1.51
N ASN A 370 -5.02 18.65 2.80
CA ASN A 370 -4.02 18.71 3.84
C ASN A 370 -3.77 17.30 4.39
N LEU A 371 -2.50 16.96 4.58
CA LEU A 371 -2.14 15.70 5.21
C LEU A 371 -2.26 15.83 6.73
N VAL A 372 -3.17 15.08 7.33
CA VAL A 372 -3.45 15.10 8.76
C VAL A 372 -2.75 13.89 9.42
N GLU A 373 -1.93 14.16 10.45
CA GLU A 373 -1.12 13.13 11.10
C GLU A 373 -1.92 12.21 12.01
N ASN A 374 -2.99 12.70 12.59
CA ASN A 374 -3.90 11.96 13.47
C ASN A 374 -5.28 12.62 13.50
N PHE A 375 -6.31 11.84 13.61
CA PHE A 375 -7.69 12.30 13.70
C PHE A 375 -8.57 11.21 14.35
N PRO A 376 -9.66 11.61 15.07
CA PRO A 376 -10.55 10.64 15.69
C PRO A 376 -11.44 9.93 14.68
N ALA A 377 -11.91 8.74 15.03
CA ALA A 377 -12.71 7.88 14.18
C ALA A 377 -14.03 8.51 13.69
N ASP A 378 -14.62 9.43 14.46
CA ASP A 378 -15.87 10.11 14.10
C ASP A 378 -15.69 11.22 13.05
N ARG A 379 -14.44 11.58 12.72
CA ARG A 379 -14.10 12.58 11.69
C ARG A 379 -13.45 11.98 10.45
N ILE A 380 -13.59 10.68 10.23
CA ILE A 380 -13.06 10.01 9.02
C ILE A 380 -13.66 10.63 7.75
N ASN A 381 -14.90 11.12 7.81
CA ASN A 381 -15.63 11.69 6.67
C ASN A 381 -15.22 13.12 6.30
N ASP A 382 -14.42 13.80 7.12
CA ASP A 382 -13.84 15.08 6.75
C ASP A 382 -12.88 14.85 5.55
N PRO A 383 -12.94 15.65 4.45
CA PRO A 383 -12.19 15.38 3.22
C PRO A 383 -10.68 15.20 3.42
N ASP A 384 -10.04 16.06 4.24
CA ASP A 384 -8.62 15.98 4.54
C ASP A 384 -8.27 14.70 5.34
N ASN A 385 -9.13 14.31 6.29
CA ASN A 385 -8.95 13.09 7.08
C ASN A 385 -9.13 11.84 6.21
N PHE A 386 -10.12 11.83 5.34
CA PHE A 386 -10.33 10.73 4.41
C PHE A 386 -9.17 10.57 3.42
N LEU A 387 -8.69 11.68 2.85
CA LEU A 387 -7.53 11.68 1.95
C LEU A 387 -6.26 11.21 2.68
N SER A 388 -6.07 11.66 3.94
CA SER A 388 -4.97 11.19 4.80
C SER A 388 -5.09 9.69 5.10
N LEU A 389 -6.29 9.18 5.32
CA LEU A 389 -6.53 7.75 5.52
C LEU A 389 -6.13 6.94 4.28
N LEU A 390 -6.52 7.40 3.08
CA LEU A 390 -6.09 6.78 1.81
C LEU A 390 -4.56 6.74 1.70
N PHE A 391 -3.88 7.83 2.11
CA PHE A 391 -2.43 7.90 2.12
C PHE A 391 -1.80 6.87 3.07
N TYR A 392 -2.25 6.79 4.31
CA TYR A 392 -1.71 5.83 5.28
C TYR A 392 -1.99 4.36 4.88
N PHE A 393 -3.09 4.10 4.18
CA PHE A 393 -3.34 2.78 3.58
C PHE A 393 -2.51 2.50 2.32
N GLY A 394 -1.79 3.51 1.79
CA GLY A 394 -0.99 3.39 0.59
C GLY A 394 -1.80 3.37 -0.71
N LEU A 395 -3.01 3.91 -0.69
CA LEU A 395 -3.87 4.06 -1.87
C LEU A 395 -3.54 5.33 -2.65
N VAL A 396 -2.97 6.32 -2.00
CA VAL A 396 -2.42 7.51 -2.62
C VAL A 396 -1.03 7.78 -2.06
N THR A 397 -0.25 8.57 -2.79
CA THR A 397 1.09 9.03 -2.43
C THR A 397 1.21 10.53 -2.63
N ILE A 398 2.20 11.15 -1.98
CA ILE A 398 2.51 12.58 -2.15
C ILE A 398 3.15 12.78 -3.53
N ASP A 399 2.60 13.72 -4.31
CA ASP A 399 3.10 14.18 -5.61
C ASP A 399 3.35 15.71 -5.60
N GLY A 400 3.90 16.20 -4.51
CA GLY A 400 4.26 17.61 -4.33
C GLY A 400 3.16 18.46 -3.76
N GLU A 401 3.17 19.73 -4.14
CA GLU A 401 2.25 20.75 -3.67
C GLU A 401 1.52 21.42 -4.84
N TYR A 402 0.23 21.68 -4.69
CA TYR A 402 -0.57 22.38 -5.67
C TYR A 402 -1.44 23.42 -4.98
N LYS A 403 -1.23 24.72 -5.32
CA LYS A 403 -1.99 25.86 -4.77
C LYS A 403 -2.01 25.93 -3.23
N GLY A 404 -0.93 25.52 -2.56
CA GLY A 404 -0.81 25.56 -1.11
C GLY A 404 -1.40 24.36 -0.37
N SER A 405 -1.83 23.33 -1.08
CA SER A 405 -2.26 22.04 -0.52
C SER A 405 -1.37 20.91 -1.04
N THR A 406 -1.25 19.83 -0.29
CA THR A 406 -0.55 18.63 -0.75
C THR A 406 -1.31 18.01 -1.93
N LYS A 407 -0.60 17.69 -3.01
CA LYS A 407 -1.10 16.96 -4.16
C LYS A 407 -0.87 15.48 -3.95
N PHE A 408 -1.90 14.67 -4.16
CA PHE A 408 -1.88 13.23 -4.04
C PHE A 408 -2.25 12.56 -5.36
N ILE A 409 -1.55 11.49 -5.69
CA ILE A 409 -1.82 10.64 -6.85
C ILE A 409 -1.93 9.17 -6.43
N ILE A 410 -2.47 8.33 -7.29
CA ILE A 410 -2.39 6.88 -7.16
C ILE A 410 -0.93 6.46 -7.41
N PRO A 411 -0.27 5.75 -6.48
CA PRO A 411 1.18 5.55 -6.57
C PRO A 411 1.62 4.72 -7.77
N ASN A 412 0.89 3.65 -8.09
CA ASN A 412 1.33 2.69 -9.10
C ASN A 412 0.17 1.84 -9.64
N GLU A 413 0.48 0.99 -10.63
CA GLU A 413 -0.50 0.17 -11.33
C GLU A 413 -1.18 -0.87 -10.44
N VAL A 414 -0.48 -1.38 -9.41
CA VAL A 414 -1.09 -2.33 -8.47
C VAL A 414 -2.25 -1.69 -7.72
N VAL A 415 -2.05 -0.48 -7.22
CA VAL A 415 -3.08 0.26 -6.49
C VAL A 415 -4.17 0.74 -7.45
N ARG A 416 -3.79 1.17 -8.66
CA ARG A 416 -4.74 1.59 -9.70
C ARG A 416 -5.69 0.46 -10.09
N ASP A 417 -5.16 -0.72 -10.39
CA ASP A 417 -5.97 -1.91 -10.71
C ASP A 417 -6.96 -2.24 -9.58
N GLN A 418 -6.52 -2.10 -8.34
CA GLN A 418 -7.38 -2.33 -7.19
C GLN A 418 -8.51 -1.29 -7.09
N ILE A 419 -8.21 0.00 -7.15
CA ILE A 419 -9.22 1.07 -7.08
C ILE A 419 -10.24 0.90 -8.22
N TYR A 420 -9.80 0.62 -9.43
CA TYR A 420 -10.69 0.43 -10.57
C TYR A 420 -11.54 -0.84 -10.44
N THR A 421 -10.97 -1.94 -9.96
CA THR A 421 -11.74 -3.17 -9.69
C THR A 421 -12.87 -2.89 -8.69
N TYR A 422 -12.60 -2.12 -7.65
CA TYR A 422 -13.62 -1.76 -6.66
C TYR A 422 -14.67 -0.80 -7.15
N LEU A 423 -14.29 0.19 -7.93
CA LEU A 423 -15.27 1.05 -8.60
C LEU A 423 -16.23 0.20 -9.42
N LEU A 424 -15.73 -0.77 -10.18
CA LEU A 424 -16.57 -1.69 -10.94
C LEU A 424 -17.47 -2.55 -10.05
N ASP A 425 -16.95 -3.07 -8.95
CA ASP A 425 -17.75 -3.86 -8.00
C ASP A 425 -18.87 -3.03 -7.37
N THR A 426 -18.64 -1.74 -7.09
CA THR A 426 -19.72 -0.85 -6.62
C THR A 426 -20.77 -0.56 -7.69
N TYR A 427 -20.44 -0.68 -8.97
CA TYR A 427 -21.40 -0.65 -10.07
C TYR A 427 -22.13 -1.99 -10.23
N ARG A 428 -21.55 -3.11 -9.79
CA ARG A 428 -22.10 -4.48 -9.91
C ARG A 428 -23.05 -4.89 -8.80
N GLU A 429 -23.20 -4.14 -7.72
CA GLU A 429 -24.09 -4.50 -6.58
C GLU A 429 -25.58 -4.67 -6.97
N ASN A 430 -25.91 -4.48 -8.24
CA ASN A 430 -27.25 -4.67 -8.81
C ASN A 430 -27.38 -5.94 -9.69
N ASP A 431 -26.83 -7.10 -9.27
CA ASP A 431 -27.10 -8.44 -9.84
C ASP A 431 -26.61 -8.74 -11.28
N LEU A 432 -25.30 -8.63 -11.60
CA LEU A 432 -24.87 -9.01 -12.95
C LEU A 432 -23.56 -9.78 -13.00
N THR A 433 -23.64 -11.00 -13.50
CA THR A 433 -22.48 -11.82 -13.91
C THR A 433 -22.05 -11.40 -15.31
N PHE A 434 -20.79 -10.90 -15.44
CA PHE A 434 -20.15 -10.76 -16.74
C PHE A 434 -19.76 -12.16 -17.25
N GLU A 435 -20.11 -12.51 -18.46
CA GLU A 435 -19.60 -13.71 -19.11
C GLU A 435 -18.12 -13.47 -19.44
N GLN A 436 -17.25 -13.98 -18.57
CA GLN A 436 -15.78 -13.76 -18.64
C GLN A 436 -15.16 -14.30 -19.93
N TYR A 437 -15.79 -15.29 -20.54
CA TYR A 437 -15.31 -15.88 -21.79
C TYR A 437 -15.44 -14.90 -22.97
N ASP A 438 -16.59 -14.23 -23.10
CA ASP A 438 -16.80 -13.27 -24.20
C ASP A 438 -15.90 -12.04 -24.05
N LYS A 439 -15.69 -11.56 -22.82
CA LYS A 439 -14.77 -10.45 -22.54
C LYS A 439 -13.34 -10.75 -22.99
N ASN A 440 -12.78 -11.89 -22.63
CA ASN A 440 -11.42 -12.28 -23.04
C ASN A 440 -11.24 -12.33 -24.56
N LYS A 441 -12.30 -12.73 -25.29
CA LYS A 441 -12.30 -12.76 -26.75
C LYS A 441 -12.31 -11.35 -27.34
N LEU A 442 -13.11 -10.43 -26.76
CA LEU A 442 -13.14 -9.03 -27.18
C LEU A 442 -11.80 -8.34 -26.94
N GLU A 443 -11.19 -8.58 -25.78
CA GLU A 443 -9.85 -8.05 -25.46
C GLU A 443 -8.78 -8.55 -26.44
N SER A 444 -8.84 -9.82 -26.84
CA SER A 444 -7.89 -10.37 -27.80
C SER A 444 -8.08 -9.74 -29.18
N ARG A 445 -9.31 -9.53 -29.62
CA ARG A 445 -9.61 -8.84 -30.90
C ARG A 445 -9.12 -7.40 -30.88
N LEU A 446 -9.26 -6.73 -29.74
CA LEU A 446 -8.73 -5.37 -29.55
C LEU A 446 -7.20 -5.36 -29.67
N ALA A 447 -6.50 -6.34 -29.10
CA ALA A 447 -5.04 -6.33 -29.00
C ALA A 447 -4.30 -6.82 -30.27
N TYR A 448 -4.94 -7.68 -31.06
CA TYR A 448 -4.29 -8.41 -32.17
C TYR A 448 -4.97 -8.26 -33.53
N ASP A 449 -6.21 -7.80 -33.58
CA ASP A 449 -6.97 -7.71 -34.83
C ASP A 449 -7.37 -6.25 -35.18
N GLY A 450 -7.06 -5.28 -34.32
CA GLY A 450 -7.47 -3.88 -34.48
C GLY A 450 -9.00 -3.67 -34.40
N ASP A 451 -9.74 -4.68 -33.93
CA ASP A 451 -11.20 -4.67 -33.92
C ASP A 451 -11.72 -4.10 -32.58
N PHE A 452 -11.70 -2.80 -32.47
CA PHE A 452 -12.03 -2.05 -31.26
C PHE A 452 -13.54 -1.92 -31.00
N LYS A 453 -14.37 -1.83 -32.06
CA LYS A 453 -15.78 -1.49 -31.90
C LYS A 453 -16.56 -2.45 -30.99
N PRO A 454 -16.44 -3.79 -31.10
CA PRO A 454 -17.16 -4.70 -30.20
C PRO A 454 -16.78 -4.57 -28.73
N TYR A 455 -15.52 -4.17 -28.45
CA TYR A 455 -15.09 -3.94 -27.07
C TYR A 455 -15.71 -2.68 -26.49
N PHE A 456 -15.74 -1.58 -27.24
CA PHE A 456 -16.40 -0.34 -26.79
C PHE A 456 -17.93 -0.46 -26.77
N ASP A 457 -18.54 -1.19 -27.69
CA ASP A 457 -19.97 -1.53 -27.65
C ASP A 457 -20.31 -2.31 -26.35
N TYR A 458 -19.45 -3.25 -25.95
CA TYR A 458 -19.59 -3.98 -24.68
C TYR A 458 -19.51 -3.03 -23.46
N ILE A 459 -18.55 -2.08 -23.46
CA ILE A 459 -18.46 -1.05 -22.40
C ILE A 459 -19.74 -0.20 -22.35
N ALA A 460 -20.24 0.24 -23.49
CA ALA A 460 -21.45 1.04 -23.60
C ALA A 460 -22.69 0.29 -23.11
N ASP A 461 -22.81 -0.99 -23.44
CA ASP A 461 -23.89 -1.84 -22.96
C ASP A 461 -23.84 -2.02 -21.44
N CYS A 462 -22.64 -2.20 -20.89
CA CYS A 462 -22.43 -2.24 -19.45
C CYS A 462 -22.83 -0.91 -18.81
N LEU A 463 -22.37 0.22 -19.33
CA LEU A 463 -22.74 1.55 -18.84
C LEU A 463 -24.28 1.74 -18.84
N LYS A 464 -24.96 1.35 -19.91
CA LYS A 464 -26.41 1.46 -20.03
C LYS A 464 -27.17 0.63 -19.02
N ARG A 465 -26.68 -0.59 -18.73
CA ARG A 465 -27.30 -1.53 -17.76
C ARG A 465 -27.07 -1.11 -16.31
N TYR A 466 -25.88 -0.55 -16.00
CA TYR A 466 -25.46 -0.26 -14.63
C TYR A 466 -25.72 1.17 -14.17
N SER A 467 -26.03 2.10 -15.09
CA SER A 467 -26.34 3.48 -14.74
C SER A 467 -27.71 3.59 -14.09
N SER A 468 -27.76 3.99 -12.81
CA SER A 468 -29.01 4.44 -12.18
C SER A 468 -29.51 5.75 -12.80
N GLN A 469 -30.76 6.11 -12.57
CA GLN A 469 -31.28 7.42 -13.02
C GLN A 469 -30.50 8.61 -12.42
N ARG A 470 -29.93 8.46 -11.23
CA ARG A 470 -29.07 9.49 -10.59
C ARG A 470 -27.69 9.57 -11.24
N ASP A 471 -27.13 8.44 -11.68
CA ASP A 471 -25.83 8.40 -12.34
C ASP A 471 -25.87 9.02 -13.74
N LYS A 472 -26.99 8.92 -14.43
CA LYS A 472 -27.23 9.59 -15.73
C LYS A 472 -27.17 11.12 -15.66
N GLN A 473 -27.27 11.71 -14.46
CA GLN A 473 -27.14 13.16 -14.24
C GLN A 473 -25.68 13.61 -13.99
N LYS A 474 -24.74 12.66 -13.73
CA LYS A 474 -23.35 12.98 -13.38
C LYS A 474 -22.48 13.36 -14.58
N GLY A 475 -22.95 13.21 -15.81
CA GLY A 475 -22.31 13.73 -17.01
C GLY A 475 -21.00 13.05 -17.41
N GLU A 476 -20.07 13.85 -17.97
CA GLU A 476 -18.83 13.40 -18.60
C GLU A 476 -17.90 12.64 -17.66
N ALA A 477 -17.66 13.14 -16.44
CA ALA A 477 -16.79 12.51 -15.46
C ALA A 477 -17.20 11.08 -15.09
N TYR A 478 -18.50 10.79 -15.08
CA TYR A 478 -19.00 9.44 -14.82
C TYR A 478 -18.70 8.48 -15.97
N VAL A 479 -18.97 8.90 -17.21
CA VAL A 479 -18.70 8.08 -18.42
C VAL A 479 -17.21 7.83 -18.58
N HIS A 480 -16.38 8.84 -18.34
CA HIS A 480 -14.93 8.76 -18.39
C HIS A 480 -14.39 7.78 -17.33
N GLY A 481 -14.74 7.97 -16.06
CA GLY A 481 -14.33 7.08 -14.97
C GLY A 481 -14.78 5.63 -15.15
N PHE A 482 -16.02 5.42 -15.67
CA PHE A 482 -16.51 4.08 -15.99
C PHE A 482 -15.71 3.43 -17.13
N THR A 483 -15.43 4.17 -18.20
CA THR A 483 -14.65 3.67 -19.34
C THR A 483 -13.23 3.32 -18.91
N LEU A 484 -12.59 4.16 -18.11
CA LEU A 484 -11.27 3.87 -17.51
C LEU A 484 -11.29 2.61 -16.66
N ALA A 485 -12.27 2.47 -15.78
CA ALA A 485 -12.40 1.30 -14.92
C ALA A 485 -12.66 0.01 -15.72
N MET A 486 -13.42 0.08 -16.81
CA MET A 486 -13.65 -1.06 -17.70
C MET A 486 -12.40 -1.43 -18.50
N THR A 487 -11.68 -0.43 -19.04
CA THR A 487 -10.45 -0.65 -19.82
C THR A 487 -9.28 -1.12 -18.97
N SER A 488 -9.21 -0.75 -17.69
CA SER A 488 -8.20 -1.25 -16.74
C SER A 488 -8.28 -2.74 -16.48
N GLN A 489 -9.45 -3.34 -16.71
CA GLN A 489 -9.63 -4.79 -16.63
C GLN A 489 -9.10 -5.56 -17.85
N CYS A 490 -8.67 -4.86 -18.90
CA CYS A 490 -8.07 -5.46 -20.07
C CYS A 490 -6.61 -5.82 -19.77
N LYS A 491 -6.27 -7.10 -19.86
CA LYS A 491 -4.93 -7.60 -19.52
C LYS A 491 -3.83 -7.12 -20.48
N PHE A 492 -4.19 -6.61 -21.65
CA PHE A 492 -3.23 -6.22 -22.69
C PHE A 492 -2.82 -4.75 -22.61
N TYR A 493 -3.63 -3.91 -21.93
CA TYR A 493 -3.42 -2.48 -21.89
C TYR A 493 -3.39 -1.93 -20.48
N ARG A 494 -2.61 -0.88 -20.32
CA ARG A 494 -2.65 0.01 -19.17
C ARG A 494 -3.32 1.32 -19.59
N PRO A 495 -4.55 1.62 -19.15
CA PRO A 495 -5.19 2.88 -19.46
C PRO A 495 -4.52 4.01 -18.67
N ILE A 496 -4.14 5.06 -19.37
CA ILE A 496 -3.62 6.31 -18.80
C ILE A 496 -4.67 7.38 -19.08
N SER A 497 -5.16 8.04 -18.02
CA SER A 497 -6.04 9.19 -18.13
C SER A 497 -5.24 10.48 -18.23
N GLU A 498 -5.73 11.44 -19.04
CA GLU A 498 -5.16 12.77 -19.15
C GLU A 498 -3.63 12.74 -19.40
N LEU A 499 -3.19 11.98 -20.41
CA LEU A 499 -1.79 11.97 -20.80
C LEU A 499 -1.39 13.40 -21.20
N ASP A 500 -0.50 14.02 -20.40
CA ASP A 500 -0.01 15.39 -20.63
C ASP A 500 0.92 15.39 -21.85
N ASN A 501 0.51 16.10 -22.87
CA ASN A 501 1.27 16.31 -24.09
C ASN A 501 1.42 17.83 -24.30
N ASP A 502 2.51 18.29 -24.87
CA ASP A 502 2.85 19.71 -25.14
C ASP A 502 1.75 20.55 -25.85
N GLY A 503 0.57 20.02 -26.04
CA GLY A 503 -0.56 20.67 -26.73
C GLY A 503 -1.94 20.37 -26.13
N GLY A 504 -2.03 19.68 -24.99
CA GLY A 504 -3.27 19.29 -24.31
C GLY A 504 -3.26 17.84 -23.81
N TYR A 505 -4.42 17.34 -23.40
CA TYR A 505 -4.56 16.02 -22.79
C TYR A 505 -5.44 15.12 -23.63
N ALA A 506 -5.00 13.88 -23.89
CA ALA A 506 -5.89 12.84 -24.39
C ALA A 506 -6.68 12.24 -23.22
N ASP A 507 -7.98 12.03 -23.42
CA ASP A 507 -8.84 11.52 -22.34
C ASP A 507 -8.42 10.13 -21.84
N ILE A 508 -8.09 9.20 -22.76
CA ILE A 508 -7.62 7.85 -22.43
C ILE A 508 -6.58 7.39 -23.43
N PHE A 509 -5.41 6.97 -22.95
CA PHE A 509 -4.42 6.24 -23.74
C PHE A 509 -4.33 4.79 -23.24
N LEU A 510 -4.62 3.83 -24.11
CA LEU A 510 -4.46 2.40 -23.84
C LEU A 510 -3.01 2.01 -24.19
N LEU A 511 -2.12 2.18 -23.21
CA LEU A 511 -0.70 1.84 -23.34
C LEU A 511 -0.53 0.33 -23.50
N PRO A 512 0.08 -0.16 -24.59
CA PRO A 512 0.25 -1.60 -24.80
C PRO A 512 1.32 -2.19 -23.89
N LEU A 513 1.02 -3.33 -23.26
CA LEU A 513 1.95 -4.06 -22.41
C LEU A 513 2.85 -5.01 -23.24
N CYS A 514 3.57 -4.45 -24.22
CA CYS A 514 4.42 -5.22 -25.16
C CYS A 514 5.55 -6.01 -24.47
N ASP A 515 6.00 -5.59 -23.29
CA ASP A 515 7.03 -6.29 -22.53
C ASP A 515 6.53 -7.63 -21.97
N ILE A 516 5.22 -7.72 -21.72
CA ILE A 516 4.53 -8.92 -21.26
C ILE A 516 3.96 -9.70 -22.44
N TYR A 517 3.33 -9.00 -23.39
CA TYR A 517 2.62 -9.57 -24.55
C TYR A 517 3.31 -9.13 -25.87
N ARG A 518 4.45 -9.75 -26.18
CA ARG A 518 5.36 -9.37 -27.28
C ARG A 518 4.76 -9.38 -28.69
N SER A 519 3.65 -10.07 -28.90
CA SER A 519 2.98 -10.20 -30.19
C SER A 519 1.78 -9.28 -30.35
N MET A 520 1.62 -8.27 -29.49
CA MET A 520 0.57 -7.26 -29.66
C MET A 520 0.79 -6.45 -30.95
N GLU A 521 -0.30 -6.18 -31.67
CA GLU A 521 -0.26 -5.49 -32.95
C GLU A 521 -0.86 -4.08 -32.88
N ASP A 522 -1.78 -3.82 -31.93
CA ASP A 522 -2.56 -2.59 -31.88
C ASP A 522 -2.46 -1.85 -30.54
N SER A 523 -2.53 -0.52 -30.58
CA SER A 523 -2.61 0.39 -29.44
C SER A 523 -3.63 1.50 -29.73
N TYR A 524 -4.16 2.15 -28.69
CA TYR A 524 -5.28 3.07 -28.83
C TYR A 524 -5.08 4.34 -28.04
N ILE A 525 -5.38 5.47 -28.67
CA ILE A 525 -5.66 6.74 -28.00
C ILE A 525 -7.13 7.06 -28.21
N VAL A 526 -7.84 7.48 -27.17
CA VAL A 526 -9.28 7.67 -27.18
C VAL A 526 -9.64 9.06 -26.69
N GLU A 527 -10.37 9.78 -27.49
CA GLU A 527 -11.02 11.04 -27.11
C GLU A 527 -12.49 10.74 -26.80
N LEU A 528 -12.90 10.97 -25.57
CA LEU A 528 -14.23 10.65 -25.08
C LEU A 528 -15.03 11.94 -24.90
N LYS A 529 -16.16 12.04 -25.55
CA LYS A 529 -17.06 13.19 -25.45
C LYS A 529 -18.43 12.80 -24.91
N TYR A 530 -18.97 13.68 -24.10
CA TYR A 530 -20.31 13.54 -23.55
C TYR A 530 -21.20 14.70 -23.98
N CYS A 531 -22.42 14.40 -24.42
CA CYS A 531 -23.42 15.40 -24.70
C CYS A 531 -24.78 15.04 -24.08
N LYS A 532 -25.63 16.06 -23.90
CA LYS A 532 -26.94 15.87 -23.30
C LYS A 532 -27.86 15.07 -24.24
N SER A 533 -28.86 14.38 -23.67
CA SER A 533 -29.84 13.61 -24.45
C SER A 533 -30.63 14.46 -25.46
N SER A 534 -30.66 15.77 -25.28
CA SER A 534 -31.32 16.72 -26.21
C SER A 534 -30.45 17.16 -27.38
N THR A 535 -29.17 16.75 -27.45
CA THR A 535 -28.23 17.13 -28.51
C THR A 535 -28.64 16.51 -29.85
N THR A 536 -28.66 17.29 -30.93
CA THR A 536 -29.07 16.83 -32.27
C THR A 536 -27.96 16.04 -32.97
N ASP A 537 -28.29 15.27 -33.99
CA ASP A 537 -27.32 14.47 -34.73
C ASP A 537 -26.30 15.37 -35.48
N GLU A 538 -26.71 16.57 -35.93
CA GLU A 538 -25.81 17.55 -36.55
C GLU A 538 -24.78 18.07 -35.52
N GLN A 539 -25.22 18.31 -34.29
CA GLN A 539 -24.32 18.72 -33.22
C GLN A 539 -23.36 17.60 -32.84
N VAL A 540 -23.80 16.33 -32.82
CA VAL A 540 -22.93 15.16 -32.60
C VAL A 540 -21.86 15.07 -33.69
N LYS A 541 -22.23 15.26 -34.98
CA LYS A 541 -21.26 15.29 -36.08
C LYS A 541 -20.24 16.42 -35.95
N GLN A 542 -20.66 17.60 -35.51
CA GLN A 542 -19.74 18.70 -35.26
C GLN A 542 -18.79 18.37 -34.10
N LEU A 543 -19.29 17.82 -33.01
CA LEU A 543 -18.48 17.38 -31.87
C LEU A 543 -17.46 16.31 -32.26
N PHE A 544 -17.85 15.36 -33.13
CA PHE A 544 -16.96 14.35 -33.67
C PHE A 544 -15.78 14.96 -34.44
N LYS A 545 -16.03 15.95 -35.30
CA LYS A 545 -14.96 16.66 -36.06
C LYS A 545 -14.00 17.42 -35.14
N GLU A 546 -14.53 18.08 -34.13
CA GLU A 546 -13.72 18.80 -33.13
C GLU A 546 -12.84 17.82 -32.33
N ALA A 547 -13.40 16.71 -31.90
CA ALA A 547 -12.69 15.64 -31.18
C ALA A 547 -11.63 14.96 -32.07
N SER A 548 -11.94 14.72 -33.36
CA SER A 548 -10.99 14.18 -34.35
C SER A 548 -9.78 15.09 -34.53
N ALA A 549 -10.00 16.40 -34.67
CA ALA A 549 -8.91 17.36 -34.79
C ALA A 549 -8.08 17.47 -33.50
N GLN A 550 -8.69 17.22 -32.34
CA GLN A 550 -8.04 17.24 -31.03
C GLN A 550 -7.12 16.02 -30.86
N ILE A 551 -7.65 14.81 -31.07
CA ILE A 551 -6.91 13.56 -30.87
C ILE A 551 -5.74 13.40 -31.88
N CYS A 552 -5.88 13.89 -33.11
CA CYS A 552 -4.79 13.84 -34.06
C CYS A 552 -3.57 14.65 -33.62
N ARG A 553 -3.77 15.77 -32.95
CA ARG A 553 -2.67 16.57 -32.39
C ARG A 553 -1.96 15.83 -31.23
N TYR A 554 -2.69 15.12 -30.39
CA TYR A 554 -2.14 14.40 -29.24
C TYR A 554 -1.40 13.13 -29.65
N ALA A 555 -1.89 12.44 -30.67
CA ALA A 555 -1.28 11.22 -31.19
C ALA A 555 0.14 11.43 -31.76
N ASP A 556 0.47 12.67 -32.15
CA ASP A 556 1.77 13.02 -32.73
C ASP A 556 2.85 13.36 -31.69
N SER A 557 2.54 13.29 -30.39
CA SER A 557 3.53 13.54 -29.33
C SER A 557 4.62 12.48 -29.27
N ASP A 558 5.83 12.88 -28.87
CA ASP A 558 6.96 11.97 -28.71
C ASP A 558 6.68 10.90 -27.65
N ILE A 559 5.98 11.26 -26.56
CA ILE A 559 5.58 10.33 -25.49
C ILE A 559 4.73 9.18 -26.05
N VAL A 560 3.73 9.49 -26.88
CA VAL A 560 2.87 8.46 -27.49
C VAL A 560 3.68 7.60 -28.44
N ARG A 561 4.51 8.21 -29.32
CA ARG A 561 5.32 7.49 -30.30
C ARG A 561 6.29 6.50 -29.66
N GLU A 562 6.95 6.89 -28.59
CA GLU A 562 7.86 6.01 -27.84
C GLU A 562 7.09 4.89 -27.11
N SER A 563 5.93 5.22 -26.57
CA SER A 563 5.13 4.28 -25.75
C SER A 563 4.45 3.18 -26.57
N ILE A 564 4.06 3.42 -27.81
CA ILE A 564 3.40 2.42 -28.68
C ILE A 564 4.36 1.33 -29.19
N LYS A 565 5.67 1.55 -29.08
CA LYS A 565 6.73 0.61 -29.54
C LYS A 565 6.51 0.17 -31.00
N THR A 566 6.19 -1.10 -31.23
CA THR A 566 5.97 -1.70 -32.56
C THR A 566 4.50 -1.81 -32.96
N THR A 567 3.57 -1.39 -32.08
CA THR A 567 2.14 -1.50 -32.36
C THR A 567 1.64 -0.38 -33.30
N LYS A 568 0.54 -0.65 -33.99
CA LYS A 568 -0.19 0.34 -34.77
C LYS A 568 -1.07 1.18 -33.84
N LEU A 569 -0.95 2.51 -33.89
CA LEU A 569 -1.80 3.41 -33.11
C LEU A 569 -3.13 3.67 -33.82
N HIS A 570 -4.24 3.39 -33.13
CA HIS A 570 -5.58 3.79 -33.53
C HIS A 570 -6.03 5.02 -32.75
N LYS A 571 -6.58 6.02 -33.45
CA LYS A 571 -7.08 7.28 -32.91
C LYS A 571 -8.60 7.21 -32.86
N LEU A 572 -9.18 6.98 -31.69
CA LEU A 572 -10.62 6.74 -31.55
C LEU A 572 -11.35 7.93 -30.96
N VAL A 573 -12.48 8.29 -31.56
CA VAL A 573 -13.44 9.24 -30.99
C VAL A 573 -14.67 8.46 -30.53
N VAL A 574 -14.97 8.56 -29.24
CA VAL A 574 -16.12 7.91 -28.61
C VAL A 574 -17.06 8.97 -28.04
N ILE A 575 -18.30 9.01 -28.53
CA ILE A 575 -19.27 10.03 -28.10
C ILE A 575 -20.48 9.36 -27.43
N TYR A 576 -20.78 9.81 -26.21
CA TYR A 576 -21.97 9.45 -25.48
C TYR A 576 -22.99 10.57 -25.47
N ARG A 577 -24.25 10.24 -25.80
CA ARG A 577 -25.40 11.11 -25.67
C ARG A 577 -26.28 10.60 -24.52
N GLY A 578 -26.13 11.22 -23.35
CA GLY A 578 -26.65 10.62 -22.10
C GLY A 578 -25.92 9.31 -21.78
N ALA A 579 -26.65 8.21 -21.65
CA ALA A 579 -26.07 6.88 -21.39
C ALA A 579 -25.91 6.02 -22.67
N GLU A 580 -26.08 6.60 -23.86
CA GLU A 580 -26.03 5.87 -25.11
C GLU A 580 -24.81 6.30 -25.93
N MET A 581 -23.99 5.34 -26.33
CA MET A 581 -22.88 5.59 -27.25
C MET A 581 -23.43 5.79 -28.65
N VAL A 582 -23.22 6.98 -29.21
CA VAL A 582 -23.74 7.38 -30.53
C VAL A 582 -22.66 7.42 -31.59
N ALA A 583 -21.38 7.42 -31.21
CA ALA A 583 -20.25 7.28 -32.13
C ALA A 583 -19.12 6.52 -31.44
N CYS A 584 -18.45 5.64 -32.18
CA CYS A 584 -17.19 4.98 -31.82
C CYS A 584 -16.49 4.65 -33.14
N GLU A 585 -15.66 5.58 -33.61
CA GLU A 585 -15.06 5.54 -34.93
C GLU A 585 -13.61 6.06 -34.88
N GLU A 586 -12.77 5.69 -35.87
CA GLU A 586 -11.46 6.30 -36.04
C GLU A 586 -11.62 7.78 -36.39
N ALA A 587 -10.72 8.61 -35.86
CA ALA A 587 -10.71 10.04 -36.15
C ALA A 587 -10.50 10.31 -37.67
N GLU A 588 -11.22 11.28 -38.19
CA GLU A 588 -10.99 11.81 -39.55
C GLU A 588 -9.67 12.62 -39.55
N GLU A 589 -8.78 12.36 -40.52
CA GLU A 589 -7.54 13.13 -40.75
C GLU A 589 -7.80 14.53 -41.28
#